data_43d2c3237cb402e63e2da1ff11756ffe
#
_entry.id   43d2c3237cb402e63e2da1ff11756ffe
#
_cell.length_a   1.000
_cell.length_b   1.000
_cell.length_c   1.000
_cell.angle_alpha   90.00
_cell.angle_beta   90.00
_cell.angle_gamma   90.00
#
_symmetry.space_group_name_H-M   'P 1'
#
loop_
_entity.id
_entity.type
_entity.pdbx_description
1 polymer ?
#
loop_
_entity_poly.entity_id
_entity_poly.type
_entity_poly.pdbx_seq_one_letter_code
_entity_poly.pdbx_strand_id
1 'polypeptide(L)'
;MPSPVSLVAEGLLDEQVLRHLLAQSGRDFALGVCYGKRGRDHLAQNIGRFNQAAVHHPFIVLADLENDECPPSLIRQWLPRGCHSNLVLRIAVRKVESWILADGQVFAEFLGIPTARVPLEPDGETDPKARLINLARRSRYRTIREDLVPAPGSTSSIGKNYVGRLTGFVLNHWRAERACRNSPSLERALKAVQTCSPTLGQV
;
A
#
# COMPACT_ATOMS: atom_id res chain seq x y z
N MET A 1 -7.56 -9.12 -24.22
CA MET A 1 -8.59 -9.03 -23.17
C MET A 1 -7.91 -8.73 -21.84
N PRO A 2 -8.48 -7.90 -20.97
CA PRO A 2 -7.89 -7.61 -19.67
C PRO A 2 -7.76 -8.87 -18.81
N SER A 3 -6.67 -8.98 -18.06
CA SER A 3 -6.41 -10.13 -17.20
C SER A 3 -7.26 -10.00 -15.92
N PRO A 4 -8.18 -10.93 -15.64
CA PRO A 4 -8.96 -10.89 -14.41
C PRO A 4 -8.06 -11.15 -13.21
N VAL A 5 -8.18 -10.31 -12.16
CA VAL A 5 -7.40 -10.44 -10.94
C VAL A 5 -8.20 -9.96 -9.74
N SER A 6 -8.15 -10.71 -8.64
CA SER A 6 -8.70 -10.28 -7.35
C SER A 6 -7.62 -9.67 -6.47
N LEU A 7 -8.03 -8.74 -5.62
CA LEU A 7 -7.15 -8.03 -4.72
C LEU A 7 -7.31 -8.53 -3.30
N VAL A 8 -6.26 -8.42 -2.50
CA VAL A 8 -6.33 -8.65 -1.05
C VAL A 8 -5.51 -7.55 -0.36
N ALA A 9 -6.09 -6.90 0.64
CA ALA A 9 -5.46 -5.79 1.35
C ALA A 9 -5.82 -5.81 2.84
N GLU A 10 -4.98 -5.20 3.68
CA GLU A 10 -5.23 -5.14 5.12
C GLU A 10 -6.32 -4.12 5.49
N GLY A 11 -6.37 -3.00 4.77
CA GLY A 11 -7.28 -1.90 5.02
C GLY A 11 -7.79 -1.21 3.75
N LEU A 12 -8.63 -0.20 3.95
CA LEU A 12 -9.20 0.57 2.84
C LEU A 12 -8.15 1.43 2.12
N LEU A 13 -7.19 2.00 2.85
CA LEU A 13 -6.13 2.81 2.25
C LEU A 13 -5.24 1.94 1.37
N ASP A 14 -4.86 0.76 1.86
CA ASP A 14 -4.05 -0.22 1.13
C ASP A 14 -4.73 -0.65 -0.16
N GLU A 15 -6.04 -0.91 -0.12
CA GLU A 15 -6.83 -1.20 -1.31
C GLU A 15 -6.73 -0.07 -2.34
N GLN A 16 -6.89 1.19 -1.93
CA GLN A 16 -6.86 2.32 -2.85
C GLN A 16 -5.47 2.54 -3.45
N VAL A 17 -4.42 2.41 -2.65
CA VAL A 17 -3.03 2.47 -3.13
C VAL A 17 -2.77 1.34 -4.12
N LEU A 18 -3.18 0.11 -3.80
CA LEU A 18 -3.00 -1.04 -4.69
C LEU A 18 -3.75 -0.87 -6.01
N ARG A 19 -5.02 -0.46 -5.98
CA ARG A 19 -5.81 -0.19 -7.20
C ARG A 19 -5.16 0.88 -8.07
N HIS A 20 -4.67 1.95 -7.46
CA HIS A 20 -4.04 3.03 -8.18
C HIS A 20 -2.66 2.64 -8.75
N LEU A 21 -1.89 1.83 -8.02
CA LEU A 21 -0.65 1.22 -8.51
C LEU A 21 -0.90 0.37 -9.76
N LEU A 22 -1.95 -0.47 -9.72
CA LEU A 22 -2.33 -1.32 -10.85
C LEU A 22 -2.75 -0.49 -12.07
N ALA A 23 -3.54 0.55 -11.87
CA ALA A 23 -3.95 1.47 -12.95
C ALA A 23 -2.74 2.18 -13.60
N GLN A 24 -1.68 2.43 -12.85
CA GLN A 24 -0.44 3.08 -13.34
C GLN A 24 0.61 2.07 -13.85
N SER A 25 0.38 0.78 -13.74
CA SER A 25 1.37 -0.25 -14.13
C SER A 25 1.57 -0.40 -15.63
N GLY A 26 0.71 0.19 -16.44
CA GLY A 26 0.71 -0.01 -17.91
C GLY A 26 0.13 -1.37 -18.34
N ARG A 27 -0.43 -2.15 -17.39
CA ARG A 27 -1.07 -3.44 -17.63
C ARG A 27 -2.59 -3.29 -17.62
N ASP A 28 -3.25 -4.03 -18.50
CA ASP A 28 -4.72 -4.06 -18.57
C ASP A 28 -5.25 -5.18 -17.65
N PHE A 29 -5.68 -4.79 -16.42
CA PHE A 29 -6.27 -5.70 -15.45
C PHE A 29 -7.79 -5.49 -15.36
N ALA A 30 -8.54 -6.59 -15.43
CA ALA A 30 -9.94 -6.61 -15.00
C ALA A 30 -10.00 -6.80 -13.48
N LEU A 31 -10.05 -5.69 -12.73
CA LEU A 31 -10.01 -5.73 -11.27
C LEU A 31 -11.32 -6.27 -10.71
N GLY A 32 -11.23 -7.43 -10.06
CA GLY A 32 -12.32 -8.06 -9.34
C GLY A 32 -12.50 -7.53 -7.93
N VAL A 33 -13.03 -8.40 -7.07
CA VAL A 33 -13.27 -8.13 -5.65
C VAL A 33 -11.96 -7.87 -4.92
N CYS A 34 -11.97 -6.96 -3.96
CA CYS A 34 -10.90 -6.82 -2.95
C CYS A 34 -11.33 -7.49 -1.65
N TYR A 35 -10.64 -8.54 -1.29
CA TYR A 35 -10.82 -9.29 -0.05
C TYR A 35 -9.99 -8.69 1.09
N GLY A 36 -10.24 -9.15 2.31
CA GLY A 36 -9.54 -8.71 3.50
C GLY A 36 -10.19 -7.49 4.14
N LYS A 37 -9.45 -6.42 4.35
CA LYS A 37 -9.88 -5.16 5.02
C LYS A 37 -10.29 -5.36 6.49
N ARG A 38 -9.72 -6.38 7.14
CA ARG A 38 -9.94 -6.74 8.55
C ARG A 38 -8.63 -6.72 9.35
N GLY A 39 -7.61 -6.02 8.80
CA GLY A 39 -6.29 -5.90 9.40
C GLY A 39 -5.36 -7.07 9.08
N ARG A 40 -4.13 -6.90 9.54
CA ARG A 40 -2.99 -7.77 9.30
C ARG A 40 -3.20 -9.21 9.76
N ASP A 41 -3.68 -9.40 11.00
CA ASP A 41 -3.83 -10.75 11.56
C ASP A 41 -4.81 -11.59 10.75
N HIS A 42 -5.91 -10.96 10.29
CA HIS A 42 -6.85 -11.63 9.42
C HIS A 42 -6.22 -12.01 8.07
N LEU A 43 -5.40 -11.14 7.50
CA LEU A 43 -4.67 -11.44 6.26
C LEU A 43 -3.68 -12.58 6.47
N ALA A 44 -2.85 -12.52 7.52
CA ALA A 44 -1.89 -13.56 7.86
C ALA A 44 -2.54 -14.95 8.04
N GLN A 45 -3.68 -15.01 8.71
CA GLN A 45 -4.43 -16.26 8.90
C GLN A 45 -5.03 -16.84 7.62
N ASN A 46 -5.30 -15.99 6.62
CA ASN A 46 -6.00 -16.41 5.39
C ASN A 46 -5.10 -16.45 4.15
N ILE A 47 -3.87 -15.98 4.21
CA ILE A 47 -2.98 -15.91 3.04
C ILE A 47 -2.74 -17.29 2.40
N GLY A 48 -2.66 -18.34 3.20
CA GLY A 48 -2.55 -19.72 2.71
C GLY A 48 -3.75 -20.15 1.86
N ARG A 49 -4.97 -19.70 2.22
CA ARG A 49 -6.18 -19.99 1.44
C ARG A 49 -6.17 -19.24 0.10
N PHE A 50 -5.72 -17.99 0.08
CA PHE A 50 -5.53 -17.25 -1.17
C PHE A 50 -4.47 -17.89 -2.05
N ASN A 51 -3.38 -18.39 -1.45
CA ASN A 51 -2.34 -19.11 -2.17
C ASN A 51 -2.85 -20.40 -2.80
N GLN A 52 -3.71 -21.16 -2.12
CA GLN A 52 -4.36 -22.33 -2.67
C GLN A 52 -5.36 -21.99 -3.78
N ALA A 53 -6.18 -20.94 -3.58
CA ALA A 53 -7.14 -20.47 -4.58
C ALA A 53 -6.46 -19.89 -5.82
N ALA A 54 -5.20 -19.47 -5.72
CA ALA A 54 -4.40 -18.94 -6.83
C ALA A 54 -4.16 -19.95 -7.96
N VAL A 55 -4.36 -21.24 -7.71
CA VAL A 55 -4.36 -22.29 -8.76
C VAL A 55 -5.44 -21.97 -9.82
N HIS A 56 -6.59 -21.45 -9.40
CA HIS A 56 -7.75 -21.24 -10.28
C HIS A 56 -7.96 -19.77 -10.66
N HIS A 57 -7.50 -18.83 -9.83
CA HIS A 57 -7.76 -17.42 -10.01
C HIS A 57 -6.61 -16.54 -9.49
N PRO A 58 -6.10 -15.59 -10.27
CA PRO A 58 -4.97 -14.76 -9.87
C PRO A 58 -5.33 -13.78 -8.74
N PHE A 59 -4.39 -13.59 -7.80
CA PHE A 59 -4.49 -12.63 -6.70
C PHE A 59 -3.28 -11.69 -6.65
N ILE A 60 -3.54 -10.42 -6.37
CA ILE A 60 -2.51 -9.46 -5.97
C ILE A 60 -2.79 -9.02 -4.54
N VAL A 61 -1.81 -9.24 -3.68
CA VAL A 61 -1.90 -9.03 -2.23
C VAL A 61 -0.95 -7.93 -1.82
N LEU A 62 -1.46 -6.96 -1.07
CA LEU A 62 -0.65 -5.94 -0.40
C LEU A 62 -0.77 -6.12 1.11
N ALA A 63 0.37 -6.19 1.79
CA ALA A 63 0.48 -6.23 3.23
C ALA A 63 1.57 -5.28 3.72
N ASP A 64 1.47 -4.86 4.98
CA ASP A 64 2.48 -4.07 5.67
C ASP A 64 3.53 -4.97 6.34
N LEU A 65 4.79 -4.54 6.31
CA LEU A 65 5.86 -5.24 7.04
C LEU A 65 5.74 -5.04 8.55
N GLU A 66 5.29 -3.84 8.95
CA GLU A 66 5.21 -3.41 10.35
C GLU A 66 6.54 -3.61 11.12
N ASN A 67 6.53 -4.45 12.15
CA ASN A 67 7.68 -4.71 13.01
C ASN A 67 8.49 -5.95 12.60
N ASP A 68 8.11 -6.63 11.53
CA ASP A 68 8.87 -7.78 11.04
C ASP A 68 10.25 -7.39 10.53
N GLU A 69 11.16 -8.34 10.52
CA GLU A 69 12.56 -8.14 10.17
C GLU A 69 12.71 -7.63 8.72
N CYS A 70 12.17 -8.39 7.77
CA CYS A 70 12.25 -8.06 6.35
C CYS A 70 11.14 -8.78 5.54
N PRO A 71 10.79 -8.25 4.34
CA PRO A 71 9.76 -8.86 3.50
C PRO A 71 10.00 -10.33 3.15
N PRO A 72 11.22 -10.80 2.80
CA PRO A 72 11.44 -12.21 2.54
C PRO A 72 11.20 -13.11 3.75
N SER A 73 11.55 -12.66 4.96
CA SER A 73 11.30 -13.39 6.20
C SER A 73 9.81 -13.55 6.46
N LEU A 74 9.06 -12.46 6.36
CA LEU A 74 7.61 -12.44 6.51
C LEU A 74 6.92 -13.37 5.49
N ILE A 75 7.32 -13.31 4.22
CA ILE A 75 6.75 -14.16 3.17
C ILE A 75 7.00 -15.64 3.47
N ARG A 76 8.21 -16.00 3.90
CA ARG A 76 8.52 -17.40 4.29
C ARG A 76 7.70 -17.86 5.49
N GLN A 77 7.48 -16.98 6.47
CA GLN A 77 6.66 -17.26 7.64
C GLN A 77 5.19 -17.53 7.24
N TRP A 78 4.64 -16.69 6.38
CA TRP A 78 3.24 -16.78 5.96
C TRP A 78 2.98 -17.89 4.95
N LEU A 79 3.96 -18.18 4.09
CA LEU A 79 3.87 -19.16 3.01
C LEU A 79 5.10 -20.09 3.03
N PRO A 80 5.24 -20.95 4.04
CA PRO A 80 6.44 -21.81 4.21
C PRO A 80 6.62 -22.84 3.07
N ARG A 81 5.54 -23.13 2.34
CA ARG A 81 5.57 -24.05 1.17
C ARG A 81 5.77 -23.31 -0.15
N GLY A 82 6.02 -21.98 -0.10
CA GLY A 82 6.18 -21.13 -1.26
C GLY A 82 4.88 -20.47 -1.74
N CYS A 83 5.08 -19.52 -2.64
CA CYS A 83 4.02 -18.70 -3.23
C CYS A 83 3.65 -19.27 -4.61
N HIS A 84 2.37 -19.47 -4.87
CA HIS A 84 1.90 -19.86 -6.21
C HIS A 84 2.20 -18.77 -7.23
N SER A 85 2.49 -19.11 -8.49
CA SER A 85 2.84 -18.16 -9.55
C SER A 85 1.75 -17.10 -9.83
N ASN A 86 0.48 -17.45 -9.59
CA ASN A 86 -0.66 -16.56 -9.70
C ASN A 86 -0.96 -15.76 -8.42
N LEU A 87 -0.16 -15.87 -7.36
CA LEU A 87 -0.25 -15.04 -6.16
C LEU A 87 0.91 -14.04 -6.14
N VAL A 88 0.63 -12.77 -6.40
CA VAL A 88 1.62 -11.69 -6.31
C VAL A 88 1.52 -11.05 -4.94
N LEU A 89 2.27 -11.55 -3.94
CA LEU A 89 2.33 -10.96 -2.60
C LEU A 89 3.40 -9.87 -2.55
N ARG A 90 2.98 -8.64 -2.22
CA ARG A 90 3.85 -7.47 -2.05
C ARG A 90 3.76 -6.94 -0.64
N ILE A 91 4.88 -6.49 -0.12
CA ILE A 91 5.01 -6.00 1.26
C ILE A 91 5.48 -4.55 1.22
N ALA A 92 4.69 -3.64 1.76
CA ALA A 92 5.08 -2.26 1.99
C ALA A 92 6.00 -2.16 3.23
N VAL A 93 7.12 -1.46 3.11
CA VAL A 93 8.09 -1.31 4.19
C VAL A 93 8.02 0.12 4.74
N ARG A 94 7.70 0.36 5.98
CA ARG A 94 7.10 -0.55 7.00
C ARG A 94 5.59 -0.66 6.83
N LYS A 95 4.97 0.38 6.26
CA LYS A 95 3.53 0.54 6.04
C LYS A 95 3.28 1.21 4.69
N VAL A 96 2.06 1.08 4.18
CA VAL A 96 1.65 1.72 2.91
C VAL A 96 1.86 3.24 2.92
N GLU A 97 1.87 3.88 4.09
CA GLU A 97 2.18 5.30 4.23
C GLU A 97 3.60 5.65 3.76
N SER A 98 4.57 4.72 3.81
CA SER A 98 5.90 4.94 3.23
C SER A 98 5.83 5.16 1.71
N TRP A 99 4.98 4.41 1.02
CA TRP A 99 4.77 4.58 -0.42
C TRP A 99 4.12 5.92 -0.76
N ILE A 100 3.21 6.39 0.11
CA ILE A 100 2.59 7.72 -0.03
C ILE A 100 3.63 8.81 0.16
N LEU A 101 4.46 8.71 1.19
CA LEU A 101 5.54 9.66 1.50
C LEU A 101 6.64 9.68 0.44
N ALA A 102 6.82 8.59 -0.31
CA ALA A 102 7.85 8.47 -1.33
C ALA A 102 7.65 9.41 -2.53
N ASP A 103 6.43 9.90 -2.80
CA ASP A 103 6.19 11.01 -3.73
C ASP A 103 6.33 12.36 -3.00
N GLY A 104 7.50 12.55 -2.37
CA GLY A 104 7.74 13.52 -1.32
C GLY A 104 7.49 14.97 -1.72
N GLN A 105 7.86 15.38 -2.94
CA GLN A 105 7.61 16.73 -3.42
C GLN A 105 6.11 17.02 -3.48
N VAL A 106 5.36 16.14 -4.11
CA VAL A 106 3.91 16.32 -4.31
C VAL A 106 3.16 16.18 -2.98
N PHE A 107 3.64 15.31 -2.08
CA PHE A 107 3.07 15.22 -0.74
C PHE A 107 3.33 16.49 0.08
N ALA A 108 4.52 17.10 -0.04
CA ALA A 108 4.82 18.38 0.58
C ALA A 108 3.93 19.51 0.05
N GLU A 109 3.72 19.58 -1.26
CA GLU A 109 2.81 20.53 -1.91
C GLU A 109 1.37 20.34 -1.42
N PHE A 110 0.90 19.10 -1.35
CA PHE A 110 -0.42 18.75 -0.81
C PHE A 110 -0.61 19.24 0.63
N LEU A 111 0.40 19.09 1.48
CA LEU A 111 0.37 19.59 2.85
C LEU A 111 0.62 21.12 2.94
N GLY A 112 1.22 21.72 1.92
CA GLY A 112 1.69 23.11 1.94
C GLY A 112 2.83 23.33 2.93
N ILE A 113 3.80 22.42 2.96
CA ILE A 113 5.02 22.46 3.79
C ILE A 113 6.28 22.41 2.93
N PRO A 114 7.45 22.82 3.44
CA PRO A 114 8.71 22.64 2.72
C PRO A 114 9.01 21.16 2.43
N THR A 115 9.44 20.86 1.20
CA THR A 115 9.78 19.48 0.75
C THR A 115 10.89 18.85 1.60
N ALA A 116 11.85 19.63 2.07
CA ALA A 116 12.95 19.17 2.94
C ALA A 116 12.47 18.54 4.28
N ARG A 117 11.19 18.67 4.63
CA ARG A 117 10.61 18.02 5.80
C ARG A 117 10.15 16.58 5.54
N VAL A 118 9.85 16.26 4.31
CA VAL A 118 9.43 14.91 3.93
C VAL A 118 10.66 14.02 3.83
N PRO A 119 10.65 12.80 4.37
CA PRO A 119 11.81 11.90 4.31
C PRO A 119 12.14 11.55 2.86
N LEU A 120 13.44 11.51 2.54
CA LEU A 120 13.93 11.10 1.21
C LEU A 120 13.80 9.57 1.02
N GLU A 121 13.99 8.81 2.09
CA GLU A 121 13.94 7.35 2.10
C GLU A 121 12.86 6.85 3.09
N PRO A 122 11.58 6.95 2.74
CA PRO A 122 10.49 6.63 3.68
C PRO A 122 10.41 5.16 4.08
N ASP A 123 11.00 4.24 3.30
CA ASP A 123 11.14 2.83 3.70
C ASP A 123 12.05 2.66 4.93
N GLY A 124 12.90 3.62 5.24
CA GLY A 124 13.73 3.66 6.46
C GLY A 124 13.02 4.19 7.71
N GLU A 125 11.85 4.80 7.58
CA GLU A 125 11.08 5.30 8.72
C GLU A 125 10.56 4.13 9.57
N THR A 126 10.75 4.17 10.87
CA THR A 126 10.27 3.13 11.79
C THR A 126 8.75 3.12 11.91
N ASP A 127 8.11 4.29 11.88
CA ASP A 127 6.66 4.44 11.83
C ASP A 127 6.26 5.50 10.78
N PRO A 128 6.10 5.10 9.51
CA PRO A 128 5.70 6.00 8.43
C PRO A 128 4.36 6.69 8.67
N LYS A 129 3.44 6.01 9.35
CA LYS A 129 2.13 6.55 9.70
C LYS A 129 2.24 7.71 10.71
N ALA A 130 2.98 7.50 11.79
CA ALA A 130 3.25 8.56 12.76
C ALA A 130 4.03 9.72 12.10
N ARG A 131 4.99 9.41 11.21
CA ARG A 131 5.73 10.41 10.44
C ARG A 131 4.80 11.24 9.58
N LEU A 132 3.90 10.63 8.83
CA LEU A 132 2.91 11.29 7.99
C LEU A 132 2.01 12.22 8.82
N ILE A 133 1.48 11.75 9.94
CA ILE A 133 0.65 12.55 10.85
C ILE A 133 1.43 13.75 11.41
N ASN A 134 2.70 13.57 11.79
CA ASN A 134 3.54 14.66 12.28
C ASN A 134 3.82 15.71 11.20
N LEU A 135 3.94 15.33 9.94
CA LEU A 135 4.00 16.27 8.82
C LEU A 135 2.66 16.98 8.63
N ALA A 136 1.54 16.27 8.69
CA ALA A 136 0.21 16.82 8.56
C ALA A 136 -0.11 17.87 9.67
N ARG A 137 0.40 17.70 10.91
CA ARG A 137 0.31 18.71 11.99
C ARG A 137 0.88 20.07 11.58
N ARG A 138 1.87 20.09 10.68
CA ARG A 138 2.55 21.27 10.17
C ARG A 138 1.93 21.84 8.90
N SER A 139 0.87 21.20 8.38
CA SER A 139 0.18 21.66 7.18
C SER A 139 -0.34 23.10 7.37
N ARG A 140 -0.17 23.94 6.35
CA ARG A 140 -0.77 25.27 6.33
C ARG A 140 -2.30 25.23 6.21
N TYR A 141 -2.85 24.10 5.73
CA TYR A 141 -4.27 23.94 5.50
C TYR A 141 -4.96 23.33 6.73
N ARG A 142 -5.88 24.09 7.32
CA ARG A 142 -6.62 23.68 8.52
C ARG A 142 -7.40 22.37 8.28
N THR A 143 -8.07 22.26 7.15
CA THR A 143 -8.86 21.06 6.79
C THR A 143 -8.01 19.79 6.72
N ILE A 144 -6.78 19.87 6.20
CA ILE A 144 -5.84 18.74 6.18
C ILE A 144 -5.44 18.34 7.61
N ARG A 145 -5.15 19.32 8.47
CA ARG A 145 -4.85 19.03 9.88
C ARG A 145 -6.02 18.33 10.58
N GLU A 146 -7.24 18.82 10.41
CA GLU A 146 -8.45 18.24 11.02
C GLU A 146 -8.75 16.84 10.51
N ASP A 147 -8.47 16.55 9.23
CA ASP A 147 -8.73 15.25 8.62
C ASP A 147 -7.68 14.19 8.98
N LEU A 148 -6.40 14.56 9.00
CA LEU A 148 -5.29 13.62 9.15
C LEU A 148 -4.80 13.47 10.59
N VAL A 149 -4.93 14.51 11.43
CA VAL A 149 -4.38 14.52 12.78
C VAL A 149 -5.45 14.19 13.79
N PRO A 150 -5.19 13.25 14.74
CA PRO A 150 -6.14 12.98 15.80
C PRO A 150 -6.44 14.24 16.64
N ALA A 151 -7.71 14.42 17.02
CA ALA A 151 -8.11 15.52 17.88
C ALA A 151 -7.44 15.40 19.27
N PRO A 152 -7.16 16.53 19.94
CA PRO A 152 -6.66 16.51 21.32
C PRO A 152 -7.57 15.68 22.23
N GLY A 153 -7.00 14.77 23.02
CA GLY A 153 -7.75 13.88 23.91
C GLY A 153 -8.45 12.70 23.22
N SER A 154 -8.32 12.53 21.90
CA SER A 154 -8.85 11.35 21.20
C SER A 154 -8.04 10.09 21.53
N THR A 155 -8.74 8.95 21.68
CA THR A 155 -8.13 7.63 21.74
C THR A 155 -7.72 7.09 20.38
N SER A 156 -8.20 7.70 19.28
CA SER A 156 -7.80 7.35 17.92
C SER A 156 -6.38 7.82 17.63
N SER A 157 -5.60 6.98 16.96
CA SER A 157 -4.25 7.33 16.47
C SER A 157 -4.26 8.15 15.18
N ILE A 158 -5.42 8.35 14.55
CA ILE A 158 -5.59 9.05 13.27
C ILE A 158 -6.71 10.10 13.35
N GLY A 159 -6.68 11.05 12.40
CA GLY A 159 -7.73 12.06 12.26
C GLY A 159 -9.04 11.49 11.71
N LYS A 160 -10.12 12.27 11.83
CA LYS A 160 -11.50 11.85 11.54
C LYS A 160 -11.75 11.39 10.09
N ASN A 161 -10.94 11.87 9.14
CA ASN A 161 -11.08 11.54 7.73
C ASN A 161 -9.75 11.12 7.10
N TYR A 162 -8.91 10.44 7.89
CA TYR A 162 -7.56 10.01 7.50
C TYR A 162 -7.56 9.24 6.19
N VAL A 163 -8.35 8.15 6.11
CA VAL A 163 -8.42 7.30 4.93
C VAL A 163 -8.96 8.08 3.72
N GLY A 164 -10.06 8.83 3.88
CA GLY A 164 -10.65 9.58 2.77
C GLY A 164 -9.71 10.66 2.22
N ARG A 165 -9.02 11.39 3.10
CA ARG A 165 -8.08 12.44 2.69
C ARG A 165 -6.87 11.85 1.93
N LEU A 166 -6.29 10.75 2.43
CA LEU A 166 -5.16 10.10 1.76
C LEU A 166 -5.58 9.39 0.47
N THR A 167 -6.76 8.78 0.44
CA THR A 167 -7.33 8.26 -0.81
C THR A 167 -7.46 9.35 -1.86
N GLY A 168 -7.99 10.52 -1.50
CA GLY A 168 -8.06 11.67 -2.40
C GLY A 168 -6.68 12.11 -2.92
N PHE A 169 -5.66 12.11 -2.06
CA PHE A 169 -4.28 12.39 -2.48
C PHE A 169 -3.76 11.33 -3.46
N VAL A 170 -3.93 10.05 -3.14
CA VAL A 170 -3.47 8.94 -3.99
C VAL A 170 -4.11 9.00 -5.38
N LEU A 171 -5.40 9.18 -5.46
CA LEU A 171 -6.12 9.17 -6.74
C LEU A 171 -5.80 10.38 -7.62
N ASN A 172 -5.58 11.56 -7.03
CA ASN A 172 -5.48 12.80 -7.80
C ASN A 172 -4.04 13.31 -8.01
N HIS A 173 -3.10 12.93 -7.14
CA HIS A 173 -1.77 13.55 -7.11
C HIS A 173 -0.61 12.57 -7.16
N TRP A 174 -0.71 11.45 -6.41
CA TRP A 174 0.37 10.47 -6.26
C TRP A 174 0.65 9.74 -7.57
N ARG A 175 1.96 9.50 -7.84
CA ARG A 175 2.41 8.74 -9.01
C ARG A 175 3.44 7.70 -8.60
N ALA A 176 3.14 6.42 -8.90
CA ALA A 176 4.00 5.30 -8.57
C ALA A 176 5.41 5.45 -9.15
N GLU A 177 5.54 5.86 -10.42
CA GLU A 177 6.85 6.06 -11.08
C GLU A 177 7.74 7.09 -10.37
N ARG A 178 7.16 8.18 -9.84
CA ARG A 178 7.94 9.15 -9.08
C ARG A 178 8.31 8.60 -7.71
N ALA A 179 7.35 7.99 -7.02
CA ALA A 179 7.51 7.43 -5.70
C ALA A 179 8.52 6.26 -5.66
N CYS A 180 8.58 5.43 -6.69
CA CYS A 180 9.54 4.33 -6.80
C CYS A 180 10.99 4.77 -6.67
N ARG A 181 11.32 6.00 -7.03
CA ARG A 181 12.69 6.53 -6.91
C ARG A 181 13.16 6.63 -5.47
N ASN A 182 12.23 6.72 -4.54
CA ASN A 182 12.48 6.94 -3.11
C ASN A 182 12.00 5.77 -2.22
N SER A 183 11.40 4.73 -2.81
CA SER A 183 10.91 3.54 -2.09
C SER A 183 11.26 2.26 -2.85
N PRO A 184 12.34 1.56 -2.45
CA PRO A 184 12.71 0.27 -3.04
C PRO A 184 11.63 -0.80 -2.89
N SER A 185 10.81 -0.75 -1.83
CA SER A 185 9.70 -1.70 -1.65
C SER A 185 8.58 -1.48 -2.67
N LEU A 186 8.27 -0.22 -2.99
CA LEU A 186 7.30 0.15 -4.01
C LEU A 186 7.83 -0.18 -5.43
N GLU A 187 9.11 0.11 -5.70
CA GLU A 187 9.73 -0.24 -6.98
C GLU A 187 9.60 -1.73 -7.28
N ARG A 188 9.93 -2.58 -6.29
CA ARG A 188 9.76 -4.03 -6.41
C ARG A 188 8.30 -4.44 -6.57
N ALA A 189 7.37 -3.72 -5.94
CA ALA A 189 5.94 -3.98 -6.10
C ALA A 189 5.46 -3.63 -7.51
N LEU A 190 5.79 -2.44 -8.01
CA LEU A 190 5.45 -1.99 -9.37
C LEU A 190 6.02 -2.95 -10.42
N LYS A 191 7.31 -3.30 -10.32
CA LYS A 191 7.95 -4.24 -11.24
C LYS A 191 7.28 -5.61 -11.24
N ALA A 192 6.94 -6.14 -10.06
CA ALA A 192 6.25 -7.42 -9.97
C ALA A 192 4.87 -7.40 -10.63
N VAL A 193 4.12 -6.30 -10.49
CA VAL A 193 2.83 -6.10 -11.15
C VAL A 193 3.00 -5.99 -12.67
N GLN A 194 4.01 -5.26 -13.13
CA GLN A 194 4.30 -5.08 -14.55
C GLN A 194 4.69 -6.39 -15.26
N THR A 195 5.38 -7.28 -14.53
CA THR A 195 5.91 -8.55 -15.08
C THR A 195 5.03 -9.76 -14.80
N CYS A 196 4.02 -9.64 -13.91
CA CYS A 196 3.15 -10.76 -13.64
C CYS A 196 2.36 -11.16 -14.89
N SER A 197 2.27 -12.46 -15.14
CA SER A 197 1.49 -13.03 -16.25
C SER A 197 0.48 -14.01 -15.65
N PRO A 198 -0.67 -13.52 -15.17
CA PRO A 198 -1.68 -14.38 -14.59
C PRO A 198 -2.17 -15.38 -15.62
N THR A 199 -2.12 -16.68 -15.27
CA THR A 199 -2.68 -17.76 -16.07
C THR A 199 -4.03 -18.15 -15.47
N LEU A 200 -5.08 -18.13 -16.28
CA LEU A 200 -6.33 -18.77 -15.89
C LEU A 200 -6.11 -20.28 -15.98
N GLY A 201 -6.36 -20.99 -14.88
CA GLY A 201 -6.40 -22.45 -14.92
C GLY A 201 -7.40 -22.88 -15.99
N GLN A 202 -6.97 -23.74 -16.91
CA GLN A 202 -7.90 -24.41 -17.81
C GLN A 202 -8.81 -25.29 -16.95
N VAL A 203 -10.11 -25.02 -16.98
CA VAL A 203 -11.14 -25.88 -16.39
C VAL A 203 -11.29 -27.12 -17.22
#